data_bfc9ba034083eda944f7e32e524efcf6
#
_entry.id   bfc9ba034083eda944f7e32e524efcf6
#
_cell.length_a   1.000
_cell.length_b   1.000
_cell.length_c   1.000
_cell.angle_alpha   90.00
_cell.angle_beta   90.00
_cell.angle_gamma   90.00
#
_symmetry.space_group_name_H-M   'P 1'
#
loop_
_entity.id
_entity.type
_entity.pdbx_description
1 polymer ?
#
loop_
_entity_poly.entity_id
_entity_poly.type
_entity_poly.pdbx_seq_one_letter_code
_entity_poly.pdbx_strand_id
1 'polypeptide(L)'
;MSWRYLAFGLLAFASCGGKGSPTGVADAAVAPPAPAATCDLPAQLVDSSASTNVVGDGTPASCTEQALRSAIATGGVVTFNCGSAALTIAVASEIAVSKDTTLDGAGKVTLSGGKKARILHIKSSWDQSTPLLTVQNLTFVDGFTEDVANTTATTQGGAAIFEDGGSLTVINCTFANNQCAATGQDVSGGAINGQGVGTLIIVGSVFAKNSGSNGGAVGTQAENVTIVNTTFANNAATGAKGNPGNGGDGGALSYDGADVSLTLCGDSFSGNHANAQGGAVFRVAYKGEAVNIDRCTFDGNSVDLTKGLAGGLYLEQATITMSGTTISNNSAYFGGGFWIGQSALANLTNVTIADNSATMGGGVWFANQVTGTFLNCTIAGNQGDGLFGGDTGVKLQNTLVVNNKAGSMDGATNCQNQHASGGPVLQFPSGNGAQCTPDATVVDPLLGVLADNGGPTKTMAPATGSPATGQGAGCPAIDQRGHARLAACTLGAVEAD
;
A
#
# COMPACT_ATOMS: atom_id res chain seq x y z
N MET A 1 15.30 58.03 1.06
CA MET A 1 14.56 58.40 2.28
C MET A 1 14.39 57.11 3.04
N SER A 2 15.33 56.81 3.90
CA SER A 2 15.45 56.90 5.38
C SER A 2 14.46 55.96 6.09
N TRP A 3 15.02 54.84 6.57
CA TRP A 3 15.34 54.47 7.96
C TRP A 3 14.15 54.15 8.86
N ARG A 4 14.12 52.93 9.46
CA ARG A 4 14.54 52.69 10.87
C ARG A 4 14.62 51.19 11.23
N TYR A 5 15.79 50.88 11.77
CA TYR A 5 16.07 49.66 12.60
C TYR A 5 15.38 49.76 13.95
N LEU A 6 15.02 48.63 14.54
CA LEU A 6 14.97 48.44 15.99
C LEU A 6 15.41 47.02 16.33
N ALA A 7 16.58 46.95 16.95
CA ALA A 7 17.11 45.78 17.64
C ALA A 7 16.80 45.92 19.13
N PHE A 8 16.62 44.78 19.80
CA PHE A 8 16.81 44.50 21.26
C PHE A 8 16.36 43.04 21.45
N GLY A 9 16.99 42.13 22.17
CA GLY A 9 18.14 42.18 23.06
C GLY A 9 18.49 40.72 23.42
N LEU A 10 19.78 40.47 23.56
CA LEU A 10 20.33 39.24 24.10
C LEU A 10 19.95 39.03 25.57
N LEU A 11 19.62 37.79 25.96
CA LEU A 11 19.75 37.32 27.33
C LEU A 11 20.54 35.99 27.29
N ALA A 12 21.77 36.07 27.73
CA ALA A 12 22.63 34.95 28.00
C ALA A 12 22.25 34.34 29.34
N PHE A 13 22.13 33.00 29.38
CA PHE A 13 22.26 32.25 30.63
C PHE A 13 23.33 31.16 30.49
N ALA A 14 24.10 31.10 31.54
CA ALA A 14 25.36 30.42 31.67
C ALA A 14 25.26 28.88 31.66
N SER A 15 26.35 28.30 31.24
CA SER A 15 26.70 26.87 31.23
C SER A 15 26.69 26.22 32.59
N CYS A 16 26.22 24.97 32.63
CA CYS A 16 26.76 23.96 33.53
C CYS A 16 27.05 22.70 32.73
N GLY A 17 28.30 22.30 32.68
CA GLY A 17 28.79 21.15 31.92
C GLY A 17 28.43 19.82 32.55
N GLY A 18 28.08 18.89 31.67
CA GLY A 18 27.98 17.46 31.96
C GLY A 18 28.39 16.69 30.71
N LYS A 19 29.55 16.09 30.72
CA LYS A 19 30.00 15.16 29.69
C LYS A 19 29.20 13.87 29.81
N GLY A 20 28.32 13.62 28.86
CA GLY A 20 27.67 12.33 28.66
C GLY A 20 27.78 11.98 27.18
N SER A 21 28.44 10.90 26.84
CA SER A 21 28.50 10.34 25.50
C SER A 21 27.11 10.01 24.98
N PRO A 22 26.75 10.34 23.74
CA PRO A 22 25.51 9.88 23.15
C PRO A 22 25.69 8.48 22.59
N THR A 23 25.26 7.46 23.30
CA THR A 23 24.87 6.19 22.67
C THR A 23 23.54 6.43 22.00
N GLY A 24 23.56 6.79 20.74
CA GLY A 24 22.38 6.88 19.91
C GLY A 24 21.83 5.49 19.61
N VAL A 25 20.93 5.02 20.45
CA VAL A 25 20.01 3.96 20.08
C VAL A 25 18.99 4.63 19.16
N ALA A 26 19.01 4.29 17.88
CA ALA A 26 17.99 4.73 16.95
C ALA A 26 16.63 4.21 17.47
N ASP A 27 15.76 5.12 17.84
CA ASP A 27 14.36 4.84 18.16
C ASP A 27 13.70 4.26 16.89
N ALA A 28 13.66 2.94 16.78
CA ALA A 28 12.79 2.25 15.85
C ALA A 28 11.37 2.46 16.35
N ALA A 29 10.70 3.48 15.81
CA ALA A 29 9.27 3.65 16.06
C ALA A 29 8.58 2.36 15.64
N VAL A 30 8.09 1.60 16.61
CA VAL A 30 7.27 0.41 16.41
C VAL A 30 6.04 0.86 15.64
N ALA A 31 5.87 0.36 14.42
CA ALA A 31 4.65 0.57 13.67
C ALA A 31 3.48 0.02 14.51
N PRO A 32 2.30 0.68 14.50
CA PRO A 32 1.14 0.16 15.20
C PRO A 32 0.84 -1.25 14.69
N PRO A 33 0.39 -2.17 15.57
CA PRO A 33 0.05 -3.52 15.17
C PRO A 33 -1.00 -3.47 14.05
N ALA A 34 -0.79 -4.25 13.00
CA ALA A 34 -1.77 -4.42 11.95
C ALA A 34 -3.09 -4.90 12.56
N PRO A 35 -4.26 -4.42 12.10
CA PRO A 35 -5.53 -4.92 12.56
C PRO A 35 -5.57 -6.43 12.35
N ALA A 36 -6.16 -7.15 13.31
CA ALA A 36 -6.32 -8.60 13.22
C ALA A 36 -7.18 -8.94 12.00
N ALA A 37 -6.54 -9.18 10.88
CA ALA A 37 -7.21 -9.53 9.64
C ALA A 37 -7.54 -11.03 9.66
N THR A 38 -8.71 -11.37 9.10
CA THR A 38 -9.19 -12.76 9.02
C THR A 38 -8.96 -13.35 7.63
N CYS A 39 -7.86 -12.94 6.99
CA CYS A 39 -7.49 -13.45 5.68
C CYS A 39 -6.85 -14.83 5.78
N ASP A 40 -7.18 -15.72 4.85
CA ASP A 40 -6.49 -16.98 4.73
C ASP A 40 -5.03 -16.75 4.34
N LEU A 41 -4.12 -17.42 5.06
CA LEU A 41 -2.69 -17.24 4.81
C LEU A 41 -2.25 -18.09 3.61
N PRO A 42 -1.71 -17.49 2.55
CA PRO A 42 -1.24 -18.21 1.35
C PRO A 42 0.04 -19.00 1.60
N ALA A 43 0.78 -18.66 2.66
CA ALA A 43 1.97 -19.38 3.10
C ALA A 43 2.05 -19.38 4.64
N GLN A 44 2.70 -20.41 5.17
CA GLN A 44 2.95 -20.57 6.59
C GLN A 44 4.46 -20.71 6.83
N LEU A 45 4.89 -20.46 8.07
CA LEU A 45 6.29 -20.66 8.46
C LEU A 45 6.76 -22.07 8.11
N VAL A 46 7.91 -22.15 7.49
CA VAL A 46 8.62 -23.42 7.27
C VAL A 46 9.20 -23.89 8.60
N ASP A 47 8.98 -25.15 8.96
CA ASP A 47 9.61 -25.72 10.16
C ASP A 47 11.12 -25.81 9.97
N SER A 48 11.84 -25.04 10.77
CA SER A 48 13.30 -24.94 10.76
C SER A 48 13.98 -25.72 11.88
N SER A 49 13.21 -26.42 12.73
CA SER A 49 13.70 -27.07 13.95
C SER A 49 14.70 -28.20 13.70
N ALA A 50 14.61 -28.86 12.56
CA ALA A 50 15.50 -29.95 12.15
C ALA A 50 16.66 -29.52 11.24
N SER A 51 16.86 -28.19 11.06
CA SER A 51 17.92 -27.70 10.19
C SER A 51 19.32 -28.04 10.71
N THR A 52 20.16 -28.55 9.80
CA THR A 52 21.61 -28.76 10.06
C THR A 52 22.47 -27.71 9.36
N ASN A 53 21.90 -26.85 8.52
CA ASN A 53 22.60 -25.75 7.86
C ASN A 53 22.49 -24.49 8.74
N VAL A 54 23.48 -24.27 9.60
CA VAL A 54 23.41 -23.28 10.68
C VAL A 54 24.52 -22.23 10.49
N VAL A 55 24.13 -20.96 10.52
CA VAL A 55 25.05 -19.84 10.56
C VAL A 55 25.46 -19.57 12.01
N GLY A 56 26.75 -19.76 12.33
CA GLY A 56 27.31 -19.52 13.65
C GLY A 56 27.40 -20.77 14.53
N ASP A 57 28.07 -20.63 15.67
CA ASP A 57 28.42 -21.69 16.62
C ASP A 57 27.92 -21.44 18.06
N GLY A 58 27.03 -20.48 18.25
CA GLY A 58 26.50 -20.08 19.55
C GLY A 58 27.09 -18.75 20.05
N THR A 59 28.03 -18.17 19.31
CA THR A 59 28.62 -16.87 19.65
C THR A 59 28.27 -15.80 18.63
N PRO A 60 28.09 -14.53 19.01
CA PRO A 60 27.82 -13.45 18.07
C PRO A 60 28.93 -13.28 17.02
N ALA A 61 30.18 -13.51 17.39
CA ALA A 61 31.35 -13.34 16.51
C ALA A 61 31.40 -14.38 15.37
N SER A 62 30.75 -15.52 15.51
CA SER A 62 30.71 -16.56 14.49
C SER A 62 29.66 -16.32 13.39
N CYS A 63 28.70 -15.42 13.64
CA CYS A 63 27.67 -15.05 12.68
C CYS A 63 28.15 -13.95 11.75
N THR A 64 29.00 -14.33 10.81
CA THR A 64 29.61 -13.42 9.84
C THR A 64 28.92 -13.48 8.49
N GLU A 65 29.15 -12.46 7.63
CA GLU A 65 28.73 -12.47 6.24
C GLU A 65 29.22 -13.73 5.51
N GLN A 66 30.47 -14.14 5.74
CA GLN A 66 31.04 -15.32 5.09
C GLN A 66 30.33 -16.61 5.51
N ALA A 67 29.97 -16.77 6.77
CA ALA A 67 29.18 -17.92 7.25
C ALA A 67 27.79 -17.94 6.60
N LEU A 68 27.12 -16.78 6.50
CA LEU A 68 25.84 -16.64 5.82
C LEU A 68 25.94 -16.99 4.33
N ARG A 69 26.95 -16.51 3.62
CA ARG A 69 27.19 -16.86 2.20
C ARG A 69 27.38 -18.35 1.99
N SER A 70 28.16 -18.98 2.87
CA SER A 70 28.41 -20.42 2.79
C SER A 70 27.12 -21.24 3.02
N ALA A 71 26.29 -20.81 3.96
CA ALA A 71 25.01 -21.45 4.25
C ALA A 71 24.02 -21.31 3.08
N ILE A 72 23.90 -20.13 2.51
CA ILE A 72 23.02 -19.84 1.35
C ILE A 72 23.50 -20.65 0.12
N ALA A 73 24.81 -20.71 -0.14
CA ALA A 73 25.36 -21.49 -1.24
C ALA A 73 25.09 -23.01 -1.12
N THR A 74 24.91 -23.50 0.10
CA THR A 74 24.48 -24.88 0.36
C THR A 74 23.02 -25.08 -0.02
N GLY A 75 22.14 -24.11 0.25
CA GLY A 75 20.71 -24.17 0.06
C GLY A 75 19.98 -24.93 1.18
N GLY A 76 18.69 -25.16 1.01
CA GLY A 76 17.82 -25.77 2.01
C GLY A 76 17.47 -24.83 3.15
N VAL A 77 17.10 -25.39 4.32
CA VAL A 77 16.70 -24.58 5.48
C VAL A 77 17.92 -24.08 6.24
N VAL A 78 18.11 -22.77 6.33
CA VAL A 78 19.21 -22.08 7.02
C VAL A 78 18.71 -21.44 8.28
N THR A 79 19.34 -21.73 9.40
CA THR A 79 19.06 -21.13 10.70
C THR A 79 20.27 -20.40 11.26
N PHE A 80 20.11 -19.70 12.38
CA PHE A 80 21.18 -18.90 12.99
C PHE A 80 21.39 -19.30 14.44
N ASN A 81 22.64 -19.59 14.81
CA ASN A 81 23.07 -19.83 16.18
C ASN A 81 24.10 -18.78 16.59
N CYS A 82 23.62 -17.55 16.87
CA CYS A 82 24.44 -16.37 17.13
C CYS A 82 24.43 -15.96 18.62
N GLY A 83 23.95 -16.85 19.49
CA GLY A 83 23.70 -16.52 20.90
C GLY A 83 22.28 -16.07 21.18
N SER A 84 22.01 -15.61 22.40
CA SER A 84 20.65 -15.29 22.84
C SER A 84 20.16 -13.88 22.45
N ALA A 85 21.07 -12.94 22.23
CA ALA A 85 20.77 -11.54 21.90
C ALA A 85 20.47 -11.35 20.40
N ALA A 86 19.76 -10.28 20.08
CA ALA A 86 19.59 -9.84 18.70
C ALA A 86 20.95 -9.44 18.11
N LEU A 87 21.15 -9.73 16.82
CA LEU A 87 22.39 -9.49 16.11
C LEU A 87 22.15 -8.90 14.71
N THR A 88 23.04 -8.01 14.30
CA THR A 88 23.10 -7.52 12.91
C THR A 88 24.31 -8.14 12.19
N ILE A 89 24.06 -8.76 11.04
CA ILE A 89 25.08 -9.20 10.09
C ILE A 89 25.17 -8.14 9.00
N ALA A 90 26.33 -7.49 8.92
CA ALA A 90 26.59 -6.54 7.83
C ALA A 90 26.93 -7.31 6.55
N VAL A 91 26.26 -6.94 5.45
CA VAL A 91 26.46 -7.50 4.11
C VAL A 91 27.18 -6.45 3.27
N ALA A 92 28.43 -6.71 2.93
CA ALA A 92 29.30 -5.77 2.20
C ALA A 92 29.08 -5.82 0.67
N SER A 93 28.53 -6.90 0.16
CA SER A 93 28.13 -7.04 -1.25
C SER A 93 26.97 -8.03 -1.36
N GLU A 94 26.19 -7.95 -2.43
CA GLU A 94 25.02 -8.82 -2.60
C GLU A 94 25.35 -10.32 -2.46
N ILE A 95 24.44 -11.07 -1.86
CA ILE A 95 24.53 -12.52 -1.71
C ILE A 95 23.62 -13.18 -2.72
N ALA A 96 24.19 -13.96 -3.64
CA ALA A 96 23.44 -14.68 -4.65
C ALA A 96 22.74 -15.89 -4.04
N VAL A 97 21.45 -16.05 -4.37
CA VAL A 97 20.61 -17.23 -4.07
C VAL A 97 20.36 -17.96 -5.39
N SER A 98 20.91 -19.15 -5.54
CA SER A 98 20.80 -19.94 -6.77
C SER A 98 20.23 -21.35 -6.53
N LYS A 99 19.78 -21.63 -5.33
CA LYS A 99 19.12 -22.87 -4.91
C LYS A 99 17.93 -22.56 -4.03
N ASP A 100 16.98 -23.46 -3.97
CA ASP A 100 15.87 -23.34 -3.04
C ASP A 100 16.42 -23.18 -1.62
N THR A 101 16.02 -22.09 -0.96
CA THR A 101 16.59 -21.68 0.31
C THR A 101 15.50 -21.11 1.21
N THR A 102 15.45 -21.54 2.46
CA THR A 102 14.67 -20.91 3.51
C THR A 102 15.63 -20.27 4.52
N LEU A 103 15.50 -18.99 4.79
CA LEU A 103 16.26 -18.28 5.83
C LEU A 103 15.34 -17.97 7.00
N ASP A 104 15.60 -18.56 8.18
CA ASP A 104 14.83 -18.29 9.39
C ASP A 104 15.69 -17.56 10.44
N GLY A 105 15.41 -16.27 10.64
CA GLY A 105 16.10 -15.42 11.61
C GLY A 105 15.61 -15.56 13.05
N ALA A 106 14.58 -16.38 13.30
CA ALA A 106 13.95 -16.55 14.62
C ALA A 106 13.59 -15.23 15.33
N GLY A 107 13.35 -14.14 14.59
CA GLY A 107 13.04 -12.80 15.10
C GLY A 107 14.23 -12.07 15.76
N LYS A 108 15.46 -12.55 15.59
CA LYS A 108 16.66 -12.00 16.24
C LYS A 108 17.73 -11.51 15.29
N VAL A 109 17.65 -11.89 14.01
CA VAL A 109 18.69 -11.57 13.04
C VAL A 109 18.26 -10.42 12.15
N THR A 110 19.15 -9.43 12.06
CA THR A 110 19.07 -8.32 11.11
C THR A 110 20.17 -8.50 10.06
N LEU A 111 19.78 -8.41 8.78
CA LEU A 111 20.73 -8.30 7.67
C LEU A 111 20.78 -6.84 7.21
N SER A 112 21.96 -6.24 7.18
CA SER A 112 22.15 -4.83 6.85
C SER A 112 23.07 -4.64 5.66
N GLY A 113 22.58 -3.94 4.61
CA GLY A 113 23.42 -3.53 3.48
C GLY A 113 24.31 -2.31 3.77
N GLY A 114 24.20 -1.70 4.97
CA GLY A 114 25.03 -0.59 5.43
C GLY A 114 24.96 0.65 4.54
N LYS A 115 23.88 0.82 3.78
CA LYS A 115 23.67 1.85 2.73
C LYS A 115 24.75 1.81 1.65
N LYS A 116 25.23 0.61 1.32
CA LYS A 116 26.30 0.41 0.32
C LYS A 116 26.05 -0.77 -0.61
N ALA A 117 25.27 -1.75 -0.19
CA ALA A 117 25.07 -2.98 -0.95
C ALA A 117 23.61 -3.43 -0.92
N ARG A 118 23.15 -4.05 -2.01
CA ARG A 118 22.01 -4.95 -1.99
C ARG A 118 22.32 -6.13 -1.07
N ILE A 119 21.28 -6.64 -0.39
CA ILE A 119 21.48 -7.73 0.57
C ILE A 119 21.42 -9.09 -0.11
N LEU A 120 20.30 -9.41 -0.76
CA LEU A 120 20.09 -10.70 -1.44
C LEU A 120 19.73 -10.50 -2.92
N HIS A 121 20.14 -11.45 -3.76
CA HIS A 121 19.79 -11.51 -5.17
C HIS A 121 19.44 -12.94 -5.56
N ILE A 122 18.17 -13.21 -5.89
CA ILE A 122 17.75 -14.47 -6.47
C ILE A 122 18.17 -14.45 -7.94
N LYS A 123 19.11 -15.34 -8.30
CA LYS A 123 19.67 -15.42 -9.64
C LYS A 123 19.06 -16.56 -10.43
N SER A 124 18.21 -16.22 -11.37
CA SER A 124 17.56 -17.15 -12.27
C SER A 124 17.44 -16.56 -13.67
N SER A 125 16.37 -16.83 -14.36
CA SER A 125 15.99 -16.24 -15.64
C SER A 125 14.53 -15.83 -15.61
N TRP A 126 14.17 -14.84 -16.37
CA TRP A 126 12.81 -14.29 -16.47
C TRP A 126 11.70 -15.35 -16.63
N ASP A 127 11.99 -16.42 -17.34
CA ASP A 127 11.04 -17.50 -17.68
C ASP A 127 11.06 -18.68 -16.68
N GLN A 128 11.79 -18.54 -15.56
CA GLN A 128 11.92 -19.55 -14.52
C GLN A 128 11.27 -19.11 -13.22
N SER A 129 10.53 -20.02 -12.57
CA SER A 129 9.94 -19.80 -11.24
C SER A 129 10.78 -20.40 -10.09
N THR A 130 11.97 -20.88 -10.39
CA THR A 130 12.94 -21.41 -9.41
C THR A 130 14.27 -20.67 -9.56
N PRO A 131 15.11 -20.56 -8.49
CA PRO A 131 14.89 -21.14 -7.16
C PRO A 131 13.78 -20.42 -6.37
N LEU A 132 13.25 -21.11 -5.36
CA LEU A 132 12.38 -20.50 -4.34
C LEU A 132 13.22 -20.00 -3.17
N LEU A 133 13.13 -18.72 -2.88
CA LEU A 133 13.63 -18.14 -1.63
C LEU A 133 12.45 -17.92 -0.67
N THR A 134 12.52 -18.51 0.52
CA THR A 134 11.67 -18.16 1.65
C THR A 134 12.50 -17.41 2.68
N VAL A 135 12.06 -16.22 3.08
CA VAL A 135 12.64 -15.49 4.22
C VAL A 135 11.59 -15.34 5.31
N GLN A 136 11.95 -15.74 6.52
CA GLN A 136 11.01 -15.69 7.64
C GLN A 136 11.66 -15.19 8.92
N ASN A 137 10.90 -14.43 9.72
CA ASN A 137 11.32 -13.92 11.02
C ASN A 137 12.67 -13.15 10.95
N LEU A 138 12.91 -12.39 9.89
CA LEU A 138 14.12 -11.62 9.61
C LEU A 138 13.85 -10.13 9.52
N THR A 139 14.88 -9.33 9.80
CA THR A 139 14.89 -7.89 9.54
C THR A 139 15.91 -7.56 8.46
N PHE A 140 15.51 -6.77 7.44
CA PHE A 140 16.35 -6.29 6.35
C PHE A 140 16.43 -4.76 6.42
N VAL A 141 17.62 -4.22 6.62
CA VAL A 141 17.79 -2.77 6.76
C VAL A 141 18.93 -2.23 5.90
N ASP A 142 18.79 -0.95 5.54
CA ASP A 142 19.86 -0.18 4.91
C ASP A 142 20.46 -0.86 3.66
N GLY A 143 19.67 -1.65 2.95
CA GLY A 143 20.00 -2.12 1.60
C GLY A 143 20.12 -0.93 0.65
N PHE A 144 21.02 -1.01 -0.31
CA PHE A 144 21.29 0.10 -1.23
C PHE A 144 21.66 -0.38 -2.64
N THR A 145 21.13 0.30 -3.67
CA THR A 145 21.62 0.21 -5.04
C THR A 145 21.88 1.62 -5.59
N GLU A 146 22.92 1.75 -6.41
CA GLU A 146 23.33 3.04 -6.95
C GLU A 146 22.34 3.57 -7.99
N ASP A 147 22.23 4.89 -8.05
CA ASP A 147 21.53 5.61 -9.11
C ASP A 147 22.54 5.82 -10.26
N VAL A 148 22.43 5.00 -11.29
CA VAL A 148 23.25 5.15 -12.49
C VAL A 148 22.46 5.99 -13.49
N ALA A 149 22.89 7.24 -13.69
CA ALA A 149 22.23 8.19 -14.55
C ALA A 149 21.96 7.62 -15.97
N ASN A 150 20.74 7.83 -16.44
CA ASN A 150 20.25 7.41 -17.77
C ASN A 150 20.17 5.90 -18.01
N THR A 151 20.05 5.07 -16.97
CA THR A 151 19.74 3.66 -17.16
C THR A 151 18.27 3.40 -16.87
N THR A 152 17.66 2.55 -17.68
CA THR A 152 16.36 1.95 -17.44
C THR A 152 16.52 0.58 -16.77
N ALA A 153 17.72 0.30 -16.22
CA ALA A 153 18.08 -1.02 -15.78
C ALA A 153 17.27 -1.45 -14.56
N THR A 154 16.36 -2.36 -14.76
CA THR A 154 15.56 -3.02 -13.73
C THR A 154 16.42 -3.60 -12.60
N THR A 155 17.64 -4.01 -12.92
CA THR A 155 18.66 -4.51 -11.97
C THR A 155 19.05 -3.52 -10.87
N GLN A 156 18.65 -2.26 -10.94
CA GLN A 156 18.88 -1.25 -9.90
C GLN A 156 17.76 -1.21 -8.83
N GLY A 157 16.70 -1.99 -8.98
CA GLY A 157 15.64 -2.16 -8.00
C GLY A 157 16.02 -3.13 -6.87
N GLY A 158 15.16 -3.30 -5.89
CA GLY A 158 15.26 -4.32 -4.85
C GLY A 158 16.52 -4.21 -3.98
N ALA A 159 16.65 -3.16 -3.21
CA ALA A 159 17.86 -2.93 -2.40
C ALA A 159 18.04 -3.94 -1.25
N ALA A 160 16.95 -4.51 -0.72
CA ALA A 160 17.05 -5.65 0.18
C ALA A 160 17.09 -6.96 -0.58
N ILE A 161 16.11 -7.21 -1.47
CA ILE A 161 15.99 -8.43 -2.25
C ILE A 161 15.66 -8.08 -3.70
N PHE A 162 16.50 -8.52 -4.62
CA PHE A 162 16.21 -8.51 -6.05
C PHE A 162 15.93 -9.94 -6.52
N GLU A 163 14.81 -10.14 -7.16
CA GLU A 163 14.39 -11.39 -7.76
C GLU A 163 14.48 -11.25 -9.29
N ASP A 164 15.48 -11.89 -9.87
CA ASP A 164 15.72 -11.96 -11.31
C ASP A 164 15.27 -13.33 -11.83
N GLY A 165 13.95 -13.53 -11.88
CA GLY A 165 13.32 -14.84 -11.96
C GLY A 165 13.42 -15.60 -10.64
N GLY A 166 12.74 -16.75 -10.57
CA GLY A 166 12.59 -17.50 -9.34
C GLY A 166 11.22 -17.25 -8.68
N SER A 167 11.12 -17.43 -7.39
CA SER A 167 9.96 -17.07 -6.57
C SER A 167 10.38 -16.65 -5.18
N LEU A 168 9.64 -15.70 -4.57
CA LEU A 168 9.94 -15.16 -3.25
C LEU A 168 8.74 -15.32 -2.31
N THR A 169 8.98 -15.89 -1.14
CA THR A 169 8.03 -15.93 -0.03
C THR A 169 8.62 -15.19 1.19
N VAL A 170 7.88 -14.23 1.73
CA VAL A 170 8.27 -13.39 2.86
C VAL A 170 7.27 -13.56 3.98
N ILE A 171 7.71 -14.00 5.16
CA ILE A 171 6.81 -14.25 6.29
C ILE A 171 7.36 -13.60 7.56
N ASN A 172 6.55 -12.78 8.24
CA ASN A 172 6.90 -12.12 9.50
C ASN A 172 8.23 -11.36 9.46
N CYS A 173 8.53 -10.69 8.34
CA CYS A 173 9.77 -9.95 8.16
C CYS A 173 9.56 -8.42 8.29
N THR A 174 10.65 -7.73 8.62
CA THR A 174 10.68 -6.26 8.60
C THR A 174 11.69 -5.78 7.56
N PHE A 175 11.26 -4.85 6.69
CA PHE A 175 12.09 -4.18 5.71
C PHE A 175 12.09 -2.68 6.01
N ALA A 176 13.23 -2.12 6.40
CA ALA A 176 13.29 -0.71 6.79
C ALA A 176 14.50 0.02 6.19
N ASN A 177 14.25 1.26 5.75
CA ASN A 177 15.29 2.16 5.21
C ASN A 177 16.09 1.59 4.03
N ASN A 178 15.53 0.64 3.27
CA ASN A 178 16.16 0.15 2.06
C ASN A 178 15.91 1.15 0.92
N GLN A 179 16.93 1.41 0.13
CA GLN A 179 16.88 2.43 -0.91
C GLN A 179 17.46 1.88 -2.21
N CYS A 180 16.64 1.75 -3.22
CA CYS A 180 17.12 1.51 -4.58
C CYS A 180 17.31 2.83 -5.33
N ALA A 181 17.81 2.76 -6.58
CA ALA A 181 18.02 3.93 -7.40
C ALA A 181 16.78 4.85 -7.45
N ALA A 182 17.02 6.16 -7.34
CA ALA A 182 15.97 7.15 -7.13
C ALA A 182 15.20 7.50 -8.40
N THR A 183 15.71 7.16 -9.58
CA THR A 183 15.12 7.47 -10.88
C THR A 183 15.22 6.30 -11.84
N GLY A 184 14.34 6.27 -12.83
CA GLY A 184 14.28 5.25 -13.88
C GLY A 184 12.88 4.71 -14.05
N GLN A 185 12.42 4.59 -15.29
CA GLN A 185 11.06 4.13 -15.59
C GLN A 185 10.81 2.72 -15.04
N ASP A 186 11.76 1.82 -15.25
CA ASP A 186 11.66 0.40 -14.89
C ASP A 186 12.42 0.03 -13.61
N VAL A 187 12.96 1.01 -12.88
CA VAL A 187 13.59 0.81 -11.58
C VAL A 187 12.53 0.80 -10.50
N SER A 188 12.38 -0.29 -9.78
CA SER A 188 11.28 -0.48 -8.86
C SER A 188 11.69 -1.21 -7.57
N GLY A 189 10.88 -1.04 -6.52
CA GLY A 189 11.06 -1.73 -5.25
C GLY A 189 12.24 -1.26 -4.41
N GLY A 190 12.01 -0.25 -3.57
CA GLY A 190 13.04 0.21 -2.63
C GLY A 190 13.57 -0.89 -1.72
N ALA A 191 12.72 -1.83 -1.31
CA ALA A 191 13.13 -3.02 -0.56
C ALA A 191 13.16 -4.26 -1.45
N ILE A 192 12.05 -4.61 -2.13
CA ILE A 192 11.93 -5.83 -2.94
C ILE A 192 11.58 -5.44 -4.37
N ASN A 193 12.33 -5.98 -5.34
CA ASN A 193 11.95 -5.95 -6.74
C ASN A 193 11.90 -7.36 -7.28
N GLY A 194 10.72 -7.77 -7.78
CA GLY A 194 10.48 -9.06 -8.38
C GLY A 194 10.27 -8.95 -9.90
N GLN A 195 10.81 -9.91 -10.64
CA GLN A 195 10.72 -9.94 -12.10
C GLN A 195 10.63 -11.36 -12.63
N GLY A 196 9.74 -11.57 -13.59
CA GLY A 196 9.61 -12.85 -14.30
C GLY A 196 8.32 -13.60 -13.99
N VAL A 197 8.30 -14.89 -14.33
CA VAL A 197 7.10 -15.74 -14.23
C VAL A 197 6.86 -16.37 -12.85
N GLY A 198 7.63 -15.96 -11.85
CA GLY A 198 7.54 -16.45 -10.49
C GLY A 198 6.30 -16.00 -9.73
N THR A 199 6.39 -16.11 -8.42
CA THR A 199 5.35 -15.63 -7.48
C THR A 199 5.99 -14.87 -6.33
N LEU A 200 5.41 -13.72 -5.99
CA LEU A 200 5.74 -12.98 -4.80
C LEU A 200 4.63 -13.14 -3.76
N ILE A 201 4.95 -13.78 -2.65
CA ILE A 201 4.03 -13.96 -1.52
C ILE A 201 4.59 -13.23 -0.30
N ILE A 202 3.80 -12.33 0.30
CA ILE A 202 4.18 -11.58 1.50
C ILE A 202 3.11 -11.76 2.57
N VAL A 203 3.50 -12.23 3.75
CA VAL A 203 2.57 -12.50 4.86
C VAL A 203 3.09 -11.85 6.15
N GLY A 204 2.22 -11.11 6.85
CA GLY A 204 2.45 -10.65 8.22
C GLY A 204 3.69 -9.77 8.40
N SER A 205 4.09 -9.04 7.37
CA SER A 205 5.38 -8.34 7.30
C SER A 205 5.21 -6.83 7.42
N VAL A 206 6.33 -6.12 7.63
CA VAL A 206 6.35 -4.66 7.76
C VAL A 206 7.36 -4.06 6.79
N PHE A 207 6.91 -3.08 6.00
CA PHE A 207 7.75 -2.29 5.10
C PHE A 207 7.68 -0.82 5.52
N ALA A 208 8.78 -0.26 6.02
CA ALA A 208 8.79 1.10 6.54
C ALA A 208 9.95 1.93 6.02
N LYS A 209 9.64 3.15 5.54
CA LYS A 209 10.66 4.13 5.11
C LYS A 209 11.61 3.61 4.03
N ASN A 210 11.13 2.72 3.17
CA ASN A 210 11.88 2.30 1.98
C ASN A 210 11.64 3.30 0.85
N SER A 211 12.60 3.41 -0.07
CA SER A 211 12.48 4.34 -1.20
C SER A 211 13.11 3.82 -2.47
N GLY A 212 12.51 4.15 -3.60
CA GLY A 212 12.99 3.78 -4.92
C GLY A 212 12.36 4.65 -6.01
N SER A 213 12.74 4.46 -7.26
CA SER A 213 12.14 5.21 -8.36
C SER A 213 10.64 4.95 -8.44
N ASN A 214 10.22 3.69 -8.50
CA ASN A 214 8.84 3.21 -8.38
C ASN A 214 8.73 2.22 -7.23
N GLY A 215 7.51 1.99 -6.72
CA GLY A 215 7.31 1.04 -5.65
C GLY A 215 8.25 1.30 -4.48
N GLY A 216 7.99 2.34 -3.69
CA GLY A 216 8.90 2.74 -2.62
C GLY A 216 9.31 1.59 -1.69
N ALA A 217 8.45 0.59 -1.49
CA ALA A 217 8.76 -0.64 -0.80
C ALA A 217 8.92 -1.82 -1.75
N VAL A 218 7.90 -2.13 -2.54
CA VAL A 218 7.83 -3.31 -3.40
C VAL A 218 7.55 -2.88 -4.83
N GLY A 219 8.33 -3.39 -5.76
CA GLY A 219 8.08 -3.28 -7.18
C GLY A 219 8.09 -4.64 -7.84
N THR A 220 7.22 -4.87 -8.83
CA THR A 220 7.22 -6.14 -9.53
C THR A 220 6.79 -6.02 -10.98
N GLN A 221 7.32 -6.91 -11.82
CA GLN A 221 6.96 -7.04 -13.22
C GLN A 221 6.71 -8.50 -13.57
N ALA A 222 5.50 -8.77 -14.11
CA ALA A 222 5.09 -10.06 -14.65
C ALA A 222 4.99 -11.23 -13.65
N GLU A 223 4.79 -10.96 -12.37
CA GLU A 223 4.58 -11.98 -11.32
C GLU A 223 3.16 -11.98 -10.80
N ASN A 224 2.69 -13.11 -10.30
CA ASN A 224 1.51 -13.14 -9.45
C ASN A 224 1.88 -12.69 -8.04
N VAL A 225 1.18 -11.68 -7.53
CA VAL A 225 1.46 -11.07 -6.22
C VAL A 225 0.33 -11.33 -5.25
N THR A 226 0.66 -11.87 -4.08
CA THR A 226 -0.28 -12.04 -2.97
C THR A 226 0.33 -11.46 -1.70
N ILE A 227 -0.32 -10.47 -1.13
CA ILE A 227 0.10 -9.80 0.11
C ILE A 227 -1.03 -9.94 1.13
N VAL A 228 -0.69 -10.39 2.34
CA VAL A 228 -1.69 -10.66 3.37
C VAL A 228 -1.19 -10.17 4.73
N ASN A 229 -2.05 -9.44 5.45
CA ASN A 229 -1.80 -8.96 6.81
C ASN A 229 -0.48 -8.18 6.95
N THR A 230 -0.13 -7.37 5.95
CA THR A 230 1.14 -6.67 5.86
C THR A 230 0.96 -5.15 6.01
N THR A 231 1.93 -4.50 6.63
CA THR A 231 1.92 -3.05 6.82
C THR A 231 2.96 -2.36 5.94
N PHE A 232 2.53 -1.35 5.21
CA PHE A 232 3.37 -0.45 4.41
C PHE A 232 3.26 0.96 4.96
N ALA A 233 4.32 1.48 5.58
CA ALA A 233 4.29 2.78 6.25
C ALA A 233 5.42 3.70 5.80
N ASN A 234 5.05 4.92 5.36
CA ASN A 234 6.00 5.99 5.01
C ASN A 234 7.04 5.57 3.96
N ASN A 235 6.68 4.74 2.98
CA ASN A 235 7.55 4.41 1.85
C ASN A 235 7.38 5.48 0.75
N ALA A 236 8.41 5.63 -0.10
CA ALA A 236 8.42 6.71 -1.08
C ALA A 236 8.88 6.27 -2.48
N ALA A 237 8.06 6.55 -3.50
CA ALA A 237 8.45 6.49 -4.91
C ALA A 237 8.98 7.87 -5.34
N THR A 238 10.30 7.93 -5.60
CA THR A 238 11.05 9.18 -5.76
C THR A 238 11.32 9.58 -7.21
N GLY A 239 10.96 8.74 -8.18
CA GLY A 239 11.07 9.05 -9.60
C GLY A 239 10.22 10.24 -10.02
N ALA A 240 10.23 10.60 -11.29
CA ALA A 240 9.53 11.78 -11.77
C ALA A 240 8.84 11.52 -13.11
N LYS A 241 7.63 12.08 -13.28
CA LYS A 241 6.81 12.07 -14.51
C LYS A 241 6.00 10.79 -14.76
N GLY A 242 6.02 9.81 -13.88
CA GLY A 242 5.19 8.61 -14.01
C GLY A 242 5.67 7.61 -15.07
N ASN A 243 4.78 6.74 -15.49
CA ASN A 243 4.99 5.73 -16.53
C ASN A 243 4.02 6.00 -17.71
N PRO A 244 4.50 6.24 -18.97
CA PRO A 244 5.92 6.38 -19.36
C PRO A 244 6.54 7.69 -18.84
N GLY A 245 7.78 7.62 -18.37
CA GLY A 245 8.48 8.78 -17.81
C GLY A 245 9.79 8.40 -17.17
N ASN A 246 9.97 8.81 -15.93
CA ASN A 246 11.17 8.51 -15.15
C ASN A 246 10.82 7.99 -13.75
N GLY A 247 9.71 7.29 -13.64
CA GLY A 247 9.20 6.72 -12.41
C GLY A 247 8.42 7.71 -11.54
N GLY A 248 8.26 7.36 -10.29
CA GLY A 248 7.48 8.10 -9.31
C GLY A 248 6.12 7.48 -9.02
N ASP A 249 5.93 6.20 -9.32
CA ASP A 249 4.68 5.49 -9.24
C ASP A 249 4.65 4.47 -8.10
N GLY A 250 3.54 4.41 -7.36
CA GLY A 250 3.34 3.50 -6.26
C GLY A 250 4.21 3.79 -5.04
N GLY A 251 3.79 4.69 -4.17
CA GLY A 251 4.58 5.06 -2.98
C GLY A 251 4.99 3.88 -2.11
N ALA A 252 4.15 2.85 -2.03
CA ALA A 252 4.48 1.58 -1.40
C ALA A 252 4.66 0.45 -2.43
N LEU A 253 3.69 0.24 -3.31
CA LEU A 253 3.66 -0.86 -4.27
C LEU A 253 3.49 -0.33 -5.69
N SER A 254 4.42 -0.66 -6.58
CA SER A 254 4.30 -0.48 -8.02
C SER A 254 4.28 -1.84 -8.71
N TYR A 255 3.23 -2.09 -9.49
CA TYR A 255 3.01 -3.38 -10.11
C TYR A 255 2.63 -3.21 -11.59
N ASP A 256 3.44 -3.79 -12.45
CA ASP A 256 3.25 -3.78 -13.90
C ASP A 256 3.30 -5.22 -14.45
N GLY A 257 2.54 -5.51 -15.49
CA GLY A 257 2.58 -6.81 -16.15
C GLY A 257 1.24 -7.32 -16.63
N ALA A 258 1.28 -8.03 -17.76
CA ALA A 258 0.16 -8.74 -18.35
C ALA A 258 0.08 -10.19 -17.83
N ASP A 259 -1.14 -10.75 -17.89
CA ASP A 259 -1.45 -12.14 -17.56
C ASP A 259 -1.16 -12.54 -16.10
N VAL A 260 -1.11 -11.57 -15.18
CA VAL A 260 -0.78 -11.76 -13.76
C VAL A 260 -1.73 -11.01 -12.84
N SER A 261 -1.97 -11.53 -11.64
CA SER A 261 -2.95 -11.02 -10.69
C SER A 261 -2.32 -10.38 -9.45
N LEU A 262 -3.04 -9.42 -8.84
CA LEU A 262 -2.72 -8.84 -7.56
C LEU A 262 -3.81 -9.20 -6.55
N THR A 263 -3.41 -9.74 -5.42
CA THR A 263 -4.30 -9.99 -4.27
C THR A 263 -3.74 -9.32 -3.02
N LEU A 264 -4.55 -8.45 -2.42
CA LEU A 264 -4.27 -7.76 -1.16
C LEU A 264 -5.37 -8.14 -0.15
N CYS A 265 -5.01 -8.63 1.02
CA CYS A 265 -6.00 -8.95 2.05
C CYS A 265 -5.51 -8.58 3.45
N GLY A 266 -6.28 -7.74 4.16
CA GLY A 266 -5.96 -7.32 5.51
C GLY A 266 -4.74 -6.41 5.63
N ASP A 267 -4.34 -5.79 4.53
CA ASP A 267 -3.14 -4.97 4.49
C ASP A 267 -3.41 -3.51 4.89
N SER A 268 -2.39 -2.86 5.43
CA SER A 268 -2.42 -1.46 5.79
C SER A 268 -1.37 -0.66 5.03
N PHE A 269 -1.81 0.36 4.31
CA PHE A 269 -0.96 1.31 3.59
C PHE A 269 -1.14 2.70 4.19
N SER A 270 -0.13 3.22 4.90
CA SER A 270 -0.26 4.49 5.60
C SER A 270 0.90 5.44 5.36
N GLY A 271 0.57 6.70 5.04
CA GLY A 271 1.56 7.77 4.89
C GLY A 271 2.59 7.53 3.77
N ASN A 272 2.30 6.66 2.80
CA ASN A 272 3.20 6.44 1.66
C ASN A 272 3.07 7.60 0.66
N HIS A 273 4.16 7.86 -0.08
CA HIS A 273 4.22 8.99 -1.00
C HIS A 273 4.77 8.59 -2.37
N ALA A 274 4.14 9.10 -3.43
CA ALA A 274 4.63 8.95 -4.79
C ALA A 274 4.75 10.32 -5.47
N ASN A 275 5.79 10.51 -6.27
CA ASN A 275 5.96 11.80 -6.97
C ASN A 275 5.03 11.95 -8.18
N ALA A 276 4.43 10.86 -8.69
CA ALA A 276 3.59 10.89 -9.87
C ALA A 276 2.22 10.25 -9.69
N GLN A 277 2.13 8.94 -9.45
CA GLN A 277 0.86 8.22 -9.47
C GLN A 277 0.78 7.17 -8.36
N GLY A 278 -0.42 7.01 -7.76
CA GLY A 278 -0.66 5.97 -6.77
C GLY A 278 0.15 6.14 -5.48
N GLY A 279 -0.25 7.05 -4.59
CA GLY A 279 0.47 7.33 -3.34
C GLY A 279 0.71 6.09 -2.49
N ALA A 280 -0.20 5.11 -2.49
CA ALA A 280 0.01 3.80 -1.92
C ALA A 280 0.33 2.77 -2.99
N VAL A 281 -0.57 2.56 -3.95
CA VAL A 281 -0.49 1.49 -4.94
C VAL A 281 -0.68 2.03 -6.35
N PHE A 282 0.21 1.65 -7.24
CA PHE A 282 0.11 1.83 -8.69
C PHE A 282 0.04 0.47 -9.37
N ARG A 283 -0.96 0.28 -10.24
CA ARG A 283 -1.12 -0.93 -11.06
C ARG A 283 -1.66 -0.57 -12.45
N VAL A 284 -0.96 -0.97 -13.48
CA VAL A 284 -1.46 -1.00 -14.85
C VAL A 284 -1.62 -2.46 -15.29
N ALA A 285 -2.85 -2.82 -15.63
CA ALA A 285 -3.17 -4.08 -16.29
C ALA A 285 -3.25 -3.84 -17.81
N TYR A 286 -3.27 -4.90 -18.60
CA TYR A 286 -3.26 -4.81 -20.06
C TYR A 286 -4.42 -5.55 -20.73
N LYS A 287 -4.99 -6.54 -20.03
CA LYS A 287 -6.03 -7.42 -20.58
C LYS A 287 -7.20 -7.63 -19.60
N GLY A 288 -7.34 -6.74 -18.62
CA GLY A 288 -8.36 -6.88 -17.59
C GLY A 288 -7.95 -7.84 -16.47
N GLU A 289 -6.67 -7.94 -16.17
CA GLU A 289 -6.14 -8.81 -15.11
C GLU A 289 -6.75 -8.49 -13.75
N ALA A 290 -6.89 -9.54 -12.92
CA ALA A 290 -7.58 -9.43 -11.65
C ALA A 290 -6.78 -8.63 -10.61
N VAL A 291 -7.46 -7.71 -9.94
CA VAL A 291 -7.01 -7.02 -8.74
C VAL A 291 -8.04 -7.25 -7.64
N ASN A 292 -7.69 -8.07 -6.66
CA ASN A 292 -8.55 -8.42 -5.54
C ASN A 292 -8.06 -7.69 -4.29
N ILE A 293 -8.92 -6.89 -3.66
CA ILE A 293 -8.61 -6.12 -2.45
C ILE A 293 -9.69 -6.41 -1.41
N ASP A 294 -9.31 -6.96 -0.29
CA ASP A 294 -10.25 -7.30 0.76
C ASP A 294 -9.75 -6.85 2.13
N ARG A 295 -10.61 -6.17 2.89
CA ARG A 295 -10.33 -5.73 4.27
C ARG A 295 -9.02 -4.95 4.43
N CYS A 296 -8.66 -4.14 3.45
CA CYS A 296 -7.47 -3.31 3.46
C CYS A 296 -7.77 -1.88 3.95
N THR A 297 -6.73 -1.21 4.41
CA THR A 297 -6.78 0.22 4.76
C THR A 297 -5.75 0.99 3.95
N PHE A 298 -6.19 2.05 3.25
CA PHE A 298 -5.35 3.00 2.55
C PHE A 298 -5.57 4.38 3.19
N ASP A 299 -4.69 4.79 4.11
CA ASP A 299 -4.90 5.98 4.94
C ASP A 299 -3.73 6.97 4.88
N GLY A 300 -4.02 8.22 4.56
CA GLY A 300 -3.03 9.31 4.59
C GLY A 300 -1.91 9.19 3.54
N ASN A 301 -2.13 8.46 2.45
CA ASN A 301 -1.15 8.39 1.37
C ASN A 301 -1.28 9.60 0.44
N SER A 302 -0.20 9.93 -0.28
CA SER A 302 -0.17 11.17 -1.06
C SER A 302 0.66 11.05 -2.33
N VAL A 303 0.33 11.92 -3.29
CA VAL A 303 1.17 12.21 -4.45
C VAL A 303 1.50 13.70 -4.52
N ASP A 304 2.32 14.10 -5.51
CA ASP A 304 2.58 15.53 -5.79
C ASP A 304 1.25 16.28 -6.00
N LEU A 305 0.95 17.21 -5.11
CA LEU A 305 -0.31 17.97 -5.12
C LEU A 305 -0.45 18.97 -6.27
N THR A 306 0.57 19.12 -7.13
CA THR A 306 0.54 20.01 -8.30
C THR A 306 0.26 19.31 -9.61
N LYS A 307 0.42 17.98 -9.67
CA LYS A 307 0.30 17.20 -10.91
C LYS A 307 0.02 15.71 -10.72
N GLY A 308 0.17 15.18 -9.50
CA GLY A 308 0.09 13.76 -9.23
C GLY A 308 -1.34 13.20 -9.27
N LEU A 309 -1.47 11.94 -9.64
CA LEU A 309 -2.74 11.24 -9.79
C LEU A 309 -2.88 10.15 -8.73
N ALA A 310 -4.05 10.03 -8.12
CA ALA A 310 -4.39 9.01 -7.14
C ALA A 310 -3.55 9.07 -5.83
N GLY A 311 -4.09 9.74 -4.84
CA GLY A 311 -3.44 9.81 -3.51
C GLY A 311 -3.34 8.44 -2.83
N GLY A 312 -4.39 7.62 -2.94
CA GLY A 312 -4.40 6.24 -2.47
C GLY A 312 -4.02 5.25 -3.56
N LEU A 313 -4.96 4.93 -4.43
CA LEU A 313 -4.88 3.83 -5.41
C LEU A 313 -4.98 4.34 -6.85
N TYR A 314 -4.04 3.95 -7.70
CA TYR A 314 -4.12 4.09 -9.15
C TYR A 314 -4.22 2.70 -9.79
N LEU A 315 -5.40 2.34 -10.30
CA LEU A 315 -5.65 1.03 -10.91
C LEU A 315 -6.23 1.23 -12.32
N GLU A 316 -5.52 0.77 -13.33
CA GLU A 316 -5.87 0.99 -14.74
C GLU A 316 -6.04 -0.32 -15.50
N GLN A 317 -7.06 -0.39 -16.38
CA GLN A 317 -7.37 -1.52 -17.26
C GLN A 317 -7.57 -2.86 -16.54
N ALA A 318 -7.87 -2.85 -15.24
CA ALA A 318 -7.99 -4.04 -14.39
C ALA A 318 -9.44 -4.48 -14.17
N THR A 319 -9.64 -5.75 -13.87
CA THR A 319 -10.87 -6.25 -13.24
C THR A 319 -10.69 -6.18 -11.72
N ILE A 320 -11.29 -5.15 -11.11
CA ILE A 320 -11.14 -4.82 -9.70
C ILE A 320 -12.30 -5.42 -8.91
N THR A 321 -11.99 -6.24 -7.92
CA THR A 321 -12.93 -6.70 -6.89
C THR A 321 -12.44 -6.19 -5.55
N MET A 322 -13.21 -5.30 -4.91
CA MET A 322 -12.83 -4.72 -3.62
C MET A 322 -13.95 -4.90 -2.61
N SER A 323 -13.60 -5.36 -1.41
CA SER A 323 -14.56 -5.54 -0.32
C SER A 323 -14.00 -5.15 1.04
N GLY A 324 -14.86 -4.78 1.98
CA GLY A 324 -14.53 -4.55 3.38
C GLY A 324 -13.42 -3.49 3.65
N THR A 325 -13.14 -2.65 2.67
CA THR A 325 -11.93 -1.81 2.61
C THR A 325 -12.24 -0.34 2.92
N THR A 326 -11.28 0.35 3.53
CA THR A 326 -11.34 1.80 3.77
C THR A 326 -10.24 2.53 3.01
N ILE A 327 -10.62 3.59 2.29
CA ILE A 327 -9.74 4.51 1.57
C ILE A 327 -9.96 5.90 2.16
N SER A 328 -9.02 6.41 2.97
CA SER A 328 -9.25 7.63 3.75
C SER A 328 -8.05 8.56 3.81
N ASN A 329 -8.32 9.86 3.98
CA ASN A 329 -7.30 10.89 4.20
C ASN A 329 -6.19 10.96 3.13
N ASN A 330 -6.38 10.37 1.96
CA ASN A 330 -5.41 10.39 0.89
C ASN A 330 -5.51 11.70 0.10
N SER A 331 -4.38 12.14 -0.49
CA SER A 331 -4.32 13.44 -1.16
C SER A 331 -3.59 13.41 -2.49
N ALA A 332 -4.16 14.09 -3.50
CA ALA A 332 -3.62 14.17 -4.85
C ALA A 332 -3.95 15.52 -5.52
N TYR A 333 -3.37 15.74 -6.70
CA TYR A 333 -3.88 16.78 -7.58
C TYR A 333 -5.21 16.36 -8.20
N PHE A 334 -5.31 15.12 -8.72
CA PHE A 334 -6.55 14.49 -9.17
C PHE A 334 -6.72 13.08 -8.58
N GLY A 335 -7.96 12.72 -8.20
CA GLY A 335 -8.26 11.40 -7.65
C GLY A 335 -7.70 11.21 -6.24
N GLY A 336 -8.20 11.94 -5.25
CA GLY A 336 -7.65 11.93 -3.90
C GLY A 336 -7.55 10.54 -3.29
N GLY A 337 -8.66 9.80 -3.26
CA GLY A 337 -8.70 8.43 -2.74
C GLY A 337 -8.33 7.39 -3.79
N PHE A 338 -9.09 7.35 -4.89
CA PHE A 338 -9.03 6.27 -5.85
C PHE A 338 -9.17 6.77 -7.30
N TRP A 339 -8.19 6.47 -8.13
CA TRP A 339 -8.24 6.63 -9.59
C TRP A 339 -8.52 5.29 -10.23
N ILE A 340 -9.71 5.16 -10.84
CA ILE A 340 -10.09 3.99 -11.64
C ILE A 340 -9.80 4.33 -13.09
N GLY A 341 -8.78 3.70 -13.64
CA GLY A 341 -8.23 4.01 -14.94
C GLY A 341 -9.07 3.49 -16.10
N GLN A 342 -8.64 3.83 -17.30
CA GLN A 342 -9.36 3.55 -18.54
C GLN A 342 -9.74 2.06 -18.69
N SER A 343 -10.99 1.81 -19.13
CA SER A 343 -11.52 0.47 -19.42
C SER A 343 -11.52 -0.52 -18.26
N ALA A 344 -11.37 -0.07 -17.02
CA ALA A 344 -11.44 -0.94 -15.85
C ALA A 344 -12.89 -1.40 -15.57
N LEU A 345 -13.03 -2.63 -15.08
CA LEU A 345 -14.24 -3.14 -14.47
C LEU A 345 -14.09 -3.09 -12.94
N ALA A 346 -14.85 -2.25 -12.25
CA ALA A 346 -14.71 -2.04 -10.81
C ALA A 346 -15.95 -2.45 -10.03
N ASN A 347 -15.85 -3.53 -9.27
CA ASN A 347 -16.89 -4.01 -8.37
C ASN A 347 -16.47 -3.79 -6.92
N LEU A 348 -17.10 -2.85 -6.24
CA LEU A 348 -16.87 -2.50 -4.86
C LEU A 348 -18.05 -2.92 -3.99
N THR A 349 -17.79 -3.58 -2.87
CA THR A 349 -18.83 -4.03 -1.93
C THR A 349 -18.43 -3.71 -0.50
N ASN A 350 -19.31 -3.03 0.25
CA ASN A 350 -19.01 -2.63 1.64
C ASN A 350 -17.68 -1.86 1.74
N VAL A 351 -17.51 -0.78 0.96
CA VAL A 351 -16.30 0.04 0.93
C VAL A 351 -16.61 1.44 1.45
N THR A 352 -15.75 1.94 2.33
CA THR A 352 -15.79 3.33 2.81
C THR A 352 -14.69 4.14 2.13
N ILE A 353 -15.06 5.23 1.44
CA ILE A 353 -14.14 6.18 0.78
C ILE A 353 -14.40 7.54 1.41
N ALA A 354 -13.54 7.96 2.34
CA ALA A 354 -13.86 9.10 3.18
C ALA A 354 -12.68 10.06 3.40
N ASP A 355 -12.99 11.34 3.52
CA ASP A 355 -12.04 12.39 3.92
C ASP A 355 -10.80 12.50 3.02
N ASN A 356 -10.87 12.01 1.78
CA ASN A 356 -9.79 12.18 0.80
C ASN A 356 -9.85 13.58 0.16
N SER A 357 -8.74 14.05 -0.40
CA SER A 357 -8.63 15.42 -0.91
C SER A 357 -7.96 15.47 -2.28
N ALA A 358 -8.58 16.20 -3.21
CA ALA A 358 -8.00 16.55 -4.50
C ALA A 358 -8.56 17.87 -5.03
N THR A 359 -7.98 18.34 -6.12
CA THR A 359 -8.55 19.46 -6.88
C THR A 359 -9.87 19.07 -7.55
N MET A 360 -9.95 17.82 -8.03
CA MET A 360 -11.16 17.15 -8.54
C MET A 360 -11.08 15.65 -8.25
N GLY A 361 -12.25 15.01 -8.04
CA GLY A 361 -12.34 13.59 -7.74
C GLY A 361 -11.73 13.24 -6.38
N GLY A 362 -12.05 14.00 -5.35
CA GLY A 362 -11.51 13.79 -4.02
C GLY A 362 -11.72 12.38 -3.50
N GLY A 363 -12.92 11.81 -3.69
CA GLY A 363 -13.21 10.41 -3.37
C GLY A 363 -12.71 9.47 -4.46
N VAL A 364 -13.38 9.49 -5.62
CA VAL A 364 -13.09 8.61 -6.76
C VAL A 364 -13.03 9.42 -8.05
N TRP A 365 -12.02 9.16 -8.85
CA TRP A 365 -11.91 9.59 -10.24
C TRP A 365 -12.14 8.41 -11.18
N PHE A 366 -13.09 8.53 -12.08
CA PHE A 366 -13.31 7.56 -13.15
C PHE A 366 -12.75 8.09 -14.47
N ALA A 367 -11.81 7.35 -15.06
CA ALA A 367 -11.38 7.59 -16.44
C ALA A 367 -12.41 7.07 -17.45
N ASN A 368 -12.10 7.18 -18.74
CA ASN A 368 -13.04 6.77 -19.80
C ASN A 368 -13.32 5.25 -19.79
N GLN A 369 -14.54 4.88 -20.13
CA GLN A 369 -14.98 3.49 -20.32
C GLN A 369 -14.89 2.60 -19.06
N VAL A 370 -14.91 3.20 -17.89
CA VAL A 370 -15.01 2.45 -16.63
C VAL A 370 -16.41 1.89 -16.49
N THR A 371 -16.51 0.62 -16.10
CA THR A 371 -17.78 -0.06 -15.81
C THR A 371 -17.73 -0.74 -14.44
N GLY A 372 -18.87 -1.13 -13.90
CA GLY A 372 -18.92 -1.88 -12.66
C GLY A 372 -20.06 -1.50 -11.72
N THR A 373 -19.98 -1.98 -10.49
CA THR A 373 -21.03 -1.77 -9.48
C THR A 373 -20.40 -1.40 -8.12
N PHE A 374 -20.94 -0.34 -7.51
CA PHE A 374 -20.66 0.05 -6.14
C PHE A 374 -21.88 -0.35 -5.29
N LEU A 375 -21.75 -1.43 -4.55
CA LEU A 375 -22.80 -2.05 -3.74
C LEU A 375 -22.53 -1.79 -2.25
N ASN A 376 -23.50 -1.19 -1.57
CA ASN A 376 -23.39 -0.88 -0.14
C ASN A 376 -22.09 -0.13 0.20
N CYS A 377 -21.74 0.92 -0.56
CA CYS A 377 -20.58 1.76 -0.33
C CYS A 377 -20.95 3.07 0.39
N THR A 378 -19.99 3.63 1.13
CA THR A 378 -20.10 4.96 1.75
C THR A 378 -19.01 5.86 1.19
N ILE A 379 -19.39 6.93 0.49
CA ILE A 379 -18.48 7.90 -0.13
C ILE A 379 -18.77 9.26 0.49
N ALA A 380 -17.96 9.66 1.47
CA ALA A 380 -18.36 10.75 2.35
C ALA A 380 -17.20 11.68 2.75
N GLY A 381 -17.50 12.97 2.90
CA GLY A 381 -16.56 13.95 3.45
C GLY A 381 -15.39 14.30 2.55
N ASN A 382 -15.30 13.78 1.33
CA ASN A 382 -14.18 14.01 0.44
C ASN A 382 -14.16 15.47 -0.05
N GLN A 383 -12.97 16.03 -0.23
CA GLN A 383 -12.73 17.37 -0.76
C GLN A 383 -12.31 17.28 -2.23
N GLY A 384 -13.07 17.87 -3.13
CA GLY A 384 -12.89 17.79 -4.58
C GLY A 384 -13.76 16.72 -5.20
N ASP A 385 -15.02 16.70 -4.88
CA ASP A 385 -16.09 15.77 -5.27
C ASP A 385 -16.04 14.40 -4.57
N GLY A 386 -17.19 13.77 -4.45
CA GLY A 386 -17.31 12.36 -4.07
C GLY A 386 -16.94 11.44 -5.23
N LEU A 387 -17.63 11.65 -6.37
CA LEU A 387 -17.44 10.89 -7.61
C LEU A 387 -17.26 11.86 -8.79
N PHE A 388 -16.11 11.79 -9.43
CA PHE A 388 -15.77 12.61 -10.60
C PHE A 388 -15.67 11.73 -11.86
N GLY A 389 -16.24 12.19 -12.96
CA GLY A 389 -16.26 11.43 -14.21
C GLY A 389 -17.25 10.26 -14.16
N GLY A 390 -16.96 9.22 -14.95
CA GLY A 390 -17.86 8.10 -15.12
C GLY A 390 -19.13 8.47 -15.89
N ASP A 391 -19.96 7.47 -16.12
CA ASP A 391 -21.24 7.60 -16.78
C ASP A 391 -22.17 6.44 -16.34
N THR A 392 -23.13 6.09 -17.15
CA THR A 392 -24.04 4.97 -16.91
C THR A 392 -23.39 3.58 -16.95
N GLY A 393 -22.12 3.47 -17.27
CA GLY A 393 -21.33 2.24 -17.13
C GLY A 393 -21.07 1.86 -15.67
N VAL A 394 -21.03 2.85 -14.78
CA VAL A 394 -20.90 2.65 -13.34
C VAL A 394 -22.28 2.66 -12.69
N LYS A 395 -22.59 1.61 -11.93
CA LYS A 395 -23.87 1.42 -11.25
C LYS A 395 -23.71 1.62 -9.74
N LEU A 396 -24.55 2.45 -9.15
CA LEU A 396 -24.63 2.62 -7.70
C LEU A 396 -25.84 1.86 -7.15
N GLN A 397 -25.64 1.07 -6.09
CA GLN A 397 -26.68 0.31 -5.42
C GLN A 397 -26.50 0.36 -3.91
N ASN A 398 -27.56 0.65 -3.16
CA ASN A 398 -27.52 0.76 -1.70
C ASN A 398 -26.41 1.66 -1.18
N THR A 399 -26.04 2.72 -1.91
CA THR A 399 -24.83 3.50 -1.68
C THR A 399 -25.17 4.89 -1.12
N LEU A 400 -24.33 5.36 -0.20
CA LEU A 400 -24.36 6.72 0.35
C LEU A 400 -23.29 7.58 -0.32
N VAL A 401 -23.68 8.76 -0.84
CA VAL A 401 -22.76 9.76 -1.41
C VAL A 401 -23.05 11.08 -0.73
N VAL A 402 -22.30 11.39 0.33
CA VAL A 402 -22.76 12.42 1.29
C VAL A 402 -21.64 13.32 1.79
N ASN A 403 -21.98 14.60 2.03
CA ASN A 403 -21.10 15.60 2.62
C ASN A 403 -19.78 15.80 1.89
N ASN A 404 -19.69 15.41 0.63
CA ASN A 404 -18.52 15.70 -0.18
C ASN A 404 -18.55 17.17 -0.58
N LYS A 405 -17.38 17.78 -0.67
CA LYS A 405 -17.21 19.23 -0.93
C LYS A 405 -16.74 19.44 -2.35
N ALA A 406 -17.13 20.59 -2.90
CA ALA A 406 -16.76 20.98 -4.25
C ALA A 406 -15.25 20.94 -4.49
N GLY A 407 -14.87 20.49 -5.67
CA GLY A 407 -13.56 20.69 -6.23
C GLY A 407 -13.30 22.16 -6.56
N SER A 408 -12.04 22.52 -6.73
CA SER A 408 -11.67 23.90 -7.05
C SER A 408 -11.87 24.26 -8.53
N MET A 409 -12.09 23.28 -9.38
CA MET A 409 -12.16 23.48 -10.84
C MET A 409 -13.56 23.42 -11.42
N ASP A 410 -14.45 22.56 -10.93
CA ASP A 410 -15.78 22.36 -11.50
C ASP A 410 -16.93 22.74 -10.55
N GLY A 411 -16.66 22.84 -9.26
CA GLY A 411 -17.65 23.20 -8.25
C GLY A 411 -18.67 22.12 -7.94
N ALA A 412 -18.56 20.91 -8.52
CA ALA A 412 -19.42 19.78 -8.19
C ALA A 412 -19.11 19.27 -6.76
N THR A 413 -20.05 18.62 -6.12
CA THR A 413 -19.88 18.16 -4.73
C THR A 413 -19.93 16.65 -4.61
N ASN A 414 -21.13 16.06 -4.61
CA ASN A 414 -21.26 14.61 -4.45
C ASN A 414 -20.94 13.85 -5.73
N CYS A 415 -21.55 14.21 -6.84
CA CYS A 415 -21.33 13.57 -8.15
C CYS A 415 -21.18 14.63 -9.24
N GLN A 416 -20.13 14.55 -10.03
CA GLN A 416 -19.98 15.40 -11.21
C GLN A 416 -20.93 14.94 -12.33
N ASN A 417 -20.97 13.64 -12.60
CA ASN A 417 -21.86 13.02 -13.59
C ASN A 417 -22.91 12.14 -12.92
N GLN A 418 -23.99 11.87 -13.66
CA GLN A 418 -25.03 10.92 -13.26
C GLN A 418 -24.60 9.49 -13.60
N HIS A 419 -24.72 8.58 -12.61
CA HIS A 419 -24.43 7.17 -12.74
C HIS A 419 -25.71 6.34 -12.93
N ALA A 420 -25.59 5.08 -13.34
CA ALA A 420 -26.73 4.19 -13.43
C ALA A 420 -27.26 3.82 -12.04
N SER A 421 -28.60 3.73 -11.92
CA SER A 421 -29.21 3.17 -10.73
C SER A 421 -29.17 1.64 -10.75
N GLY A 422 -28.68 1.05 -9.66
CA GLY A 422 -28.77 -0.39 -9.37
C GLY A 422 -29.75 -0.69 -8.24
N GLY A 423 -30.27 0.36 -7.58
CA GLY A 423 -31.12 0.29 -6.41
C GLY A 423 -31.02 1.59 -5.61
N PRO A 424 -31.55 1.64 -4.39
CA PRO A 424 -31.59 2.88 -3.61
C PRO A 424 -30.22 3.53 -3.43
N VAL A 425 -30.17 4.85 -3.67
CA VAL A 425 -28.99 5.71 -3.41
C VAL A 425 -29.45 6.90 -2.59
N LEU A 426 -28.68 7.26 -1.59
CA LEU A 426 -28.92 8.44 -0.80
C LEU A 426 -27.80 9.44 -1.00
N GLN A 427 -28.16 10.65 -1.37
CA GLN A 427 -27.27 11.78 -1.62
C GLN A 427 -27.56 12.90 -0.64
N PHE A 428 -26.55 13.54 -0.05
CA PHE A 428 -26.74 14.72 0.80
C PHE A 428 -25.47 15.57 0.90
N PRO A 429 -25.58 16.89 0.87
CA PRO A 429 -26.75 17.66 0.40
C PRO A 429 -27.02 17.43 -1.09
N SER A 430 -28.05 18.07 -1.66
CA SER A 430 -28.27 18.05 -3.12
C SER A 430 -27.03 18.52 -3.89
N GLY A 431 -26.34 19.54 -3.33
CA GLY A 431 -25.09 20.05 -3.85
C GLY A 431 -25.17 20.66 -5.25
N ASN A 432 -24.01 21.05 -5.79
CA ASN A 432 -23.80 21.37 -7.20
C ASN A 432 -23.34 20.11 -7.93
N GLY A 433 -23.59 20.00 -9.23
CA GLY A 433 -23.29 18.83 -10.05
C GLY A 433 -24.54 18.01 -10.39
N ALA A 434 -24.35 16.78 -10.86
CA ALA A 434 -25.44 15.91 -11.20
C ALA A 434 -26.04 15.24 -9.94
N GLN A 435 -27.33 14.88 -10.02
CA GLN A 435 -27.88 13.89 -9.11
C GLN A 435 -27.18 12.56 -9.35
N CYS A 436 -26.70 11.89 -8.28
CA CYS A 436 -25.81 10.74 -8.41
C CYS A 436 -26.42 9.57 -9.20
N THR A 437 -27.73 9.33 -9.04
CA THR A 437 -28.53 8.46 -9.91
C THR A 437 -29.87 9.14 -10.20
N PRO A 438 -30.61 8.74 -11.26
CA PRO A 438 -31.89 9.36 -11.61
C PRO A 438 -32.91 9.32 -10.49
N ASP A 439 -32.83 8.34 -9.59
CA ASP A 439 -33.72 8.05 -8.49
C ASP A 439 -33.10 8.28 -7.09
N ALA A 440 -31.94 8.92 -7.01
CA ALA A 440 -31.32 9.19 -5.72
C ALA A 440 -32.21 10.04 -4.82
N THR A 441 -32.35 9.64 -3.57
CA THR A 441 -33.07 10.39 -2.54
C THR A 441 -32.14 11.39 -1.87
N VAL A 442 -32.61 12.65 -1.74
CA VAL A 442 -31.82 13.72 -1.09
C VAL A 442 -32.30 13.88 0.36
N VAL A 443 -31.57 13.28 1.28
CA VAL A 443 -31.84 13.38 2.72
C VAL A 443 -30.55 13.13 3.51
N ASP A 444 -30.38 13.77 4.68
CA ASP A 444 -29.22 13.56 5.55
C ASP A 444 -29.24 12.16 6.17
N PRO A 445 -28.27 11.29 5.90
CA PRO A 445 -28.21 9.95 6.49
C PRO A 445 -27.73 9.95 7.94
N LEU A 446 -27.44 11.08 8.53
CA LEU A 446 -26.95 11.21 9.91
C LEU A 446 -25.71 10.34 10.18
N LEU A 447 -24.73 10.39 9.28
CA LEU A 447 -23.48 9.63 9.45
C LEU A 447 -22.61 10.18 10.59
N GLY A 448 -22.06 9.28 11.41
CA GLY A 448 -20.97 9.58 12.30
C GLY A 448 -19.66 9.87 11.55
N VAL A 449 -18.63 10.31 12.29
CA VAL A 449 -17.27 10.48 11.74
C VAL A 449 -16.64 9.13 11.41
N LEU A 450 -15.60 9.14 10.57
CA LEU A 450 -14.80 7.93 10.32
C LEU A 450 -14.11 7.48 11.62
N ALA A 451 -14.46 6.29 12.09
CA ALA A 451 -14.02 5.75 13.37
C ALA A 451 -13.86 4.22 13.34
N ASP A 452 -13.23 3.69 14.37
CA ASP A 452 -13.30 2.26 14.66
C ASP A 452 -14.70 1.95 15.25
N ASN A 453 -15.57 1.41 14.41
CA ASN A 453 -16.91 0.98 14.77
C ASN A 453 -16.99 -0.56 14.89
N GLY A 454 -15.86 -1.21 15.13
CA GLY A 454 -15.68 -2.66 15.07
C GLY A 454 -15.32 -3.15 13.65
N GLY A 455 -14.83 -4.40 13.56
CA GLY A 455 -14.38 -4.98 12.30
C GLY A 455 -12.93 -4.62 11.91
N PRO A 456 -12.49 -5.05 10.71
CA PRO A 456 -11.08 -4.95 10.32
C PRO A 456 -10.64 -3.56 9.86
N THR A 457 -11.57 -2.69 9.47
CA THR A 457 -11.30 -1.36 8.92
C THR A 457 -12.22 -0.31 9.50
N LYS A 458 -11.78 0.96 9.54
CA LYS A 458 -12.61 2.08 10.01
C LYS A 458 -13.82 2.30 9.10
N THR A 459 -14.93 2.74 9.68
CA THR A 459 -16.18 2.98 8.96
C THR A 459 -16.88 4.25 9.44
N MET A 460 -17.91 4.69 8.72
CA MET A 460 -18.81 5.76 9.13
C MET A 460 -20.18 5.15 9.42
N ALA A 461 -20.53 4.97 10.69
CA ALA A 461 -21.79 4.36 11.10
C ALA A 461 -22.93 5.40 11.05
N PRO A 462 -24.13 5.05 10.55
CA PRO A 462 -25.29 5.90 10.66
C PRO A 462 -25.80 5.96 12.12
N ALA A 463 -26.24 7.14 12.56
CA ALA A 463 -26.82 7.30 13.88
C ALA A 463 -28.23 6.69 13.97
N THR A 464 -28.69 6.45 15.18
CA THR A 464 -30.07 5.98 15.45
C THR A 464 -31.09 6.91 14.82
N GLY A 465 -32.06 6.33 14.09
CA GLY A 465 -33.08 7.07 13.36
C GLY A 465 -32.62 7.59 11.99
N SER A 466 -31.47 7.13 11.50
CA SER A 466 -31.02 7.44 10.13
C SER A 466 -32.04 7.01 9.08
N PRO A 467 -32.36 7.88 8.11
CA PRO A 467 -33.22 7.51 6.99
C PRO A 467 -32.59 6.49 6.02
N ALA A 468 -31.33 6.13 6.20
CA ALA A 468 -30.65 5.08 5.45
C ALA A 468 -31.02 3.66 5.95
N THR A 469 -31.57 3.54 7.18
CA THR A 469 -31.87 2.25 7.81
C THR A 469 -33.06 1.58 7.13
N GLY A 470 -32.91 0.30 6.78
CA GLY A 470 -33.99 -0.52 6.23
C GLY A 470 -34.42 -0.14 4.81
N GLN A 471 -33.63 0.60 4.05
CA GLN A 471 -33.97 1.06 2.70
C GLN A 471 -33.33 0.19 1.61
N GLY A 472 -32.33 -0.63 1.94
CA GLY A 472 -31.59 -1.42 0.97
C GLY A 472 -32.28 -2.73 0.59
N ALA A 473 -31.96 -3.22 -0.60
CA ALA A 473 -32.43 -4.50 -1.13
C ALA A 473 -31.30 -5.20 -1.90
N GLY A 474 -31.27 -6.53 -1.84
CA GLY A 474 -30.21 -7.30 -2.51
C GLY A 474 -28.81 -7.05 -1.92
N CYS A 475 -28.74 -6.93 -0.62
CA CYS A 475 -27.54 -6.61 0.11
C CYS A 475 -26.62 -7.82 0.27
N PRO A 476 -25.31 -7.63 0.44
CA PRO A 476 -24.41 -8.69 0.89
C PRO A 476 -24.84 -9.21 2.27
N ALA A 477 -24.48 -10.45 2.59
CA ALA A 477 -24.89 -11.10 3.85
C ALA A 477 -24.35 -10.39 5.11
N ILE A 478 -23.18 -9.75 4.98
CA ILE A 478 -22.52 -9.02 6.05
C ILE A 478 -22.19 -7.61 5.61
N ASP A 479 -21.96 -6.72 6.57
CA ASP A 479 -21.47 -5.35 6.37
C ASP A 479 -19.92 -5.28 6.37
N GLN A 480 -19.38 -4.08 6.26
CA GLN A 480 -17.91 -3.86 6.26
C GLN A 480 -17.24 -4.33 7.55
N ARG A 481 -17.96 -4.36 8.67
CA ARG A 481 -17.47 -4.83 9.97
C ARG A 481 -17.54 -6.35 10.14
N GLY A 482 -18.24 -7.04 9.23
CA GLY A 482 -18.57 -8.46 9.34
C GLY A 482 -19.87 -8.75 10.09
N HIS A 483 -20.66 -7.72 10.43
CA HIS A 483 -21.98 -7.89 11.07
C HIS A 483 -23.02 -8.33 10.04
N ALA A 484 -23.91 -9.23 10.43
CA ALA A 484 -24.98 -9.70 9.57
C ALA A 484 -25.92 -8.55 9.19
N ARG A 485 -26.29 -8.47 7.90
CA ARG A 485 -27.27 -7.51 7.42
C ARG A 485 -28.69 -8.05 7.51
N LEU A 486 -29.63 -7.15 7.73
CA LEU A 486 -31.06 -7.44 7.66
C LEU A 486 -31.51 -7.60 6.20
N ALA A 487 -32.66 -8.25 5.98
CA ALA A 487 -33.26 -8.41 4.64
C ALA A 487 -33.54 -7.06 3.96
N ALA A 488 -34.07 -6.09 4.72
CA ALA A 488 -34.10 -4.69 4.37
C ALA A 488 -32.93 -3.99 5.05
N CYS A 489 -31.78 -3.99 4.39
CA CYS A 489 -30.53 -3.55 4.98
C CYS A 489 -30.41 -2.02 5.06
N THR A 490 -29.46 -1.55 5.82
CA THR A 490 -29.04 -0.15 5.83
C THR A 490 -28.25 0.17 4.55
N LEU A 491 -28.49 1.33 3.95
CA LEU A 491 -27.67 1.85 2.85
C LEU A 491 -26.26 2.18 3.37
N GLY A 492 -25.27 2.04 2.49
CA GLY A 492 -23.87 2.28 2.84
C GLY A 492 -23.15 1.04 3.36
N ALA A 493 -21.91 1.25 3.77
CA ALA A 493 -20.98 0.18 4.13
C ALA A 493 -21.28 -0.51 5.47
N VAL A 494 -22.09 0.10 6.34
CA VAL A 494 -22.38 -0.34 7.70
C VAL A 494 -23.87 -0.61 7.88
N GLU A 495 -24.21 -1.72 8.51
CA GLU A 495 -25.58 -1.99 9.00
C GLU A 495 -25.82 -1.17 10.27
N ALA A 496 -26.96 -0.50 10.39
CA ALA A 496 -27.34 0.20 11.62
C ALA A 496 -27.63 -0.80 12.73
N ASP A 497 -27.15 -0.49 13.94
CA ASP A 497 -27.36 -1.29 15.14
C ASP A 497 -28.81 -1.14 15.68
#